data_c45ed2f780e43f49fc0c24abffb10bfd
#
_entry.id   c45ed2f780e43f49fc0c24abffb10bfd
#
_cell.length_a   1.000
_cell.length_b   1.000
_cell.length_c   1.000
_cell.angle_alpha   90.00
_cell.angle_beta   90.00
_cell.angle_gamma   90.00
#
_symmetry.space_group_name_H-M   'P 1'
#
loop_
_entity.id
_entity.type
_entity.pdbx_description
1 polymer ?
#
loop_
_entity_poly.entity_id
_entity_poly.type
_entity_poly.pdbx_seq_one_letter_code
_entity_poly.pdbx_strand_id
1 'polypeptide(L)'
;LAGTLNGAAMGRDVVDFNADDASATNTGQAVVAIDPAAFGDPQAFRARVAAVRAQMKASPLRPGFDSIRLPGERALALREERLRDGIPVPPELMAMLDRVAAERGLDPLPR
;
A
#
# COMPACT_ATOMS: atom_id res chain seq x y z
N LEU A 1 6.86 -6.28 18.13
CA LEU A 1 5.59 -7.03 18.04
C LEU A 1 5.63 -8.06 16.92
N ALA A 2 5.87 -7.66 15.68
CA ALA A 2 5.74 -8.53 14.51
C ALA A 2 6.76 -9.68 14.45
N GLY A 3 7.98 -9.48 14.96
CA GLY A 3 8.99 -10.55 15.03
C GLY A 3 8.91 -11.35 16.34
N THR A 4 9.23 -10.70 17.45
CA THR A 4 9.44 -11.37 18.74
C THR A 4 8.20 -12.11 19.27
N LEU A 5 7.01 -11.48 19.21
CA LEU A 5 5.78 -12.11 19.72
C LEU A 5 5.25 -13.24 18.84
N ASN A 6 5.48 -13.15 17.54
CA ASN A 6 4.96 -14.12 16.56
C ASN A 6 5.97 -15.24 16.25
N GLY A 7 7.16 -15.23 16.87
CA GLY A 7 8.24 -16.18 16.56
C GLY A 7 8.76 -16.07 15.11
N ALA A 8 8.55 -14.93 14.47
CA ALA A 8 9.00 -14.69 13.11
C ALA A 8 10.50 -14.33 13.06
N ALA A 9 11.09 -14.48 11.89
CA ALA A 9 12.47 -14.10 11.63
C ALA A 9 12.69 -12.59 11.85
N MET A 10 13.87 -12.20 12.30
CA MET A 10 14.22 -10.81 12.57
C MET A 10 15.59 -10.46 11.99
N GLY A 11 15.72 -9.22 11.55
CA GLY A 11 16.98 -8.67 11.07
C GLY A 11 17.55 -9.50 9.91
N ARG A 12 18.74 -10.07 10.12
CA ARG A 12 19.47 -10.83 9.10
C ARG A 12 18.89 -12.23 8.82
N ASP A 13 18.03 -12.73 9.71
CA ASP A 13 17.41 -14.04 9.56
C ASP A 13 16.18 -14.00 8.65
N VAL A 14 15.73 -12.81 8.25
CA VAL A 14 14.66 -12.63 7.25
C VAL A 14 15.20 -12.96 5.87
N VAL A 15 14.62 -13.97 5.24
CA VAL A 15 14.98 -14.37 3.87
C VAL A 15 14.56 -13.28 2.88
N ASP A 16 15.48 -12.84 2.04
CA ASP A 16 15.19 -11.93 0.92
C ASP A 16 14.57 -12.73 -0.23
N PHE A 17 13.28 -12.61 -0.42
CA PHE A 17 12.54 -13.30 -1.49
C PHE A 17 12.92 -12.86 -2.91
N ASN A 18 13.75 -11.81 -3.07
CA ASN A 18 14.34 -11.47 -4.38
C ASN A 18 15.58 -12.31 -4.68
N ALA A 19 16.25 -12.82 -3.64
CA ALA A 19 17.44 -13.66 -3.78
C ALA A 19 17.14 -15.15 -3.59
N ASP A 20 16.13 -15.49 -2.81
CA ASP A 20 15.68 -16.85 -2.49
C ASP A 20 14.15 -16.91 -2.56
N ASP A 21 13.62 -17.45 -3.64
CA ASP A 21 12.19 -17.63 -3.90
C ASP A 21 11.64 -18.99 -3.45
N ALA A 22 12.54 -19.89 -3.02
CA ALA A 22 12.18 -21.25 -2.59
C ALA A 22 11.94 -21.35 -1.08
N SER A 23 12.64 -20.56 -0.27
CA SER A 23 12.53 -20.57 1.18
C SER A 23 11.40 -19.68 1.70
N ALA A 24 10.74 -20.10 2.78
CA ALA A 24 9.76 -19.26 3.44
C ALA A 24 10.44 -18.06 4.12
N THR A 25 9.95 -16.86 3.88
CA THR A 25 10.50 -15.62 4.48
C THR A 25 10.34 -15.56 5.99
N ASN A 26 9.38 -16.32 6.54
CA ASN A 26 9.03 -16.33 7.96
C ASN A 26 8.85 -14.92 8.55
N THR A 27 8.20 -14.04 7.80
CA THR A 27 7.90 -12.66 8.22
C THR A 27 6.63 -12.62 9.04
N GLY A 28 6.68 -11.98 10.21
CA GLY A 28 5.52 -11.75 11.06
C GLY A 28 4.87 -10.39 10.81
N GLN A 29 3.58 -10.33 11.07
CA GLN A 29 2.81 -9.08 11.00
C GLN A 29 2.00 -8.89 12.28
N ALA A 30 1.81 -7.64 12.68
CA ALA A 30 0.89 -7.27 13.74
C ALA A 30 -0.07 -6.19 13.20
N VAL A 31 -1.36 -6.45 13.32
CA VAL A 31 -2.41 -5.52 12.90
C VAL A 31 -3.16 -5.04 14.15
N VAL A 32 -3.30 -3.72 14.28
CA VAL A 32 -4.07 -3.10 15.36
C VAL A 32 -5.17 -2.26 14.73
N ALA A 33 -6.41 -2.54 15.11
CA ALA A 33 -7.57 -1.73 14.73
C ALA A 33 -8.07 -0.98 15.98
N ILE A 34 -8.27 0.33 15.83
CA ILE A 34 -8.76 1.19 16.91
C ILE A 34 -10.09 1.78 16.45
N ASP A 35 -11.16 1.55 17.22
CA ASP A 35 -12.45 2.18 16.97
C ASP A 35 -12.47 3.58 17.60
N PRO A 36 -12.56 4.66 16.83
CA PRO A 36 -12.65 6.01 17.35
C PRO A 36 -13.87 6.24 18.24
N ALA A 37 -14.96 5.48 18.04
CA ALA A 37 -16.18 5.61 18.83
C ALA A 37 -15.97 5.22 20.30
N ALA A 38 -14.98 4.37 20.58
CA ALA A 38 -14.61 4.01 21.97
C ALA A 38 -14.00 5.20 22.75
N PHE A 39 -13.53 6.25 22.06
CA PHE A 39 -12.88 7.41 22.66
C PHE A 39 -13.71 8.69 22.60
N GLY A 40 -14.88 8.67 21.95
CA GLY A 40 -15.75 9.83 21.84
C GLY A 40 -16.53 9.88 20.53
N ASP A 41 -17.03 11.06 20.18
CA ASP A 41 -17.83 11.24 18.96
C ASP A 41 -16.97 11.04 17.68
N PRO A 42 -17.30 10.06 16.82
CA PRO A 42 -16.61 9.84 15.57
C PRO A 42 -16.68 11.01 14.58
N GLN A 43 -17.72 11.82 14.66
CA GLN A 43 -17.86 13.02 13.82
C GLN A 43 -16.87 14.11 14.25
N ALA A 44 -16.76 14.35 15.55
CA ALA A 44 -15.76 15.26 16.09
C ALA A 44 -14.33 14.79 15.76
N PHE A 45 -14.07 13.49 15.81
CA PHE A 45 -12.78 12.92 15.36
C PHE A 45 -12.50 13.24 13.89
N ARG A 46 -13.45 12.97 12.99
CA ARG A 46 -13.30 13.28 11.55
C ARG A 46 -13.09 14.76 11.28
N ALA A 47 -13.82 15.63 11.99
CA ALA A 47 -13.66 17.08 11.86
C ALA A 47 -12.26 17.55 12.27
N ARG A 48 -11.69 17.01 13.35
CA ARG A 48 -10.32 17.31 13.78
C ARG A 48 -9.28 16.84 12.73
N VAL A 49 -9.44 15.64 12.20
CA VAL A 49 -8.56 15.13 11.13
C VAL A 49 -8.65 16.02 9.89
N ALA A 50 -9.86 16.44 9.50
CA ALA A 50 -10.05 17.35 8.36
C ALA A 50 -9.39 18.72 8.60
N ALA A 51 -9.49 19.27 9.81
CA ALA A 51 -8.85 20.53 10.18
C ALA A 51 -7.31 20.43 10.11
N VAL A 52 -6.71 19.37 10.62
CA VAL A 52 -5.26 19.12 10.54
C VAL A 52 -4.81 19.01 9.08
N ARG A 53 -5.56 18.28 8.25
CA ARG A 53 -5.27 18.17 6.81
C ARG A 53 -5.31 19.54 6.13
N ALA A 54 -6.32 20.35 6.42
CA ALA A 54 -6.44 21.70 5.86
C ALA A 54 -5.26 22.59 6.30
N GLN A 55 -4.87 22.55 7.56
CA GLN A 55 -3.73 23.27 8.09
C GLN A 55 -2.42 22.86 7.39
N MET A 56 -2.18 21.58 7.21
CA MET A 56 -1.00 21.09 6.47
C MET A 56 -0.97 21.60 5.04
N LYS A 57 -2.12 21.55 4.34
CA LYS A 57 -2.25 22.04 2.96
C LYS A 57 -2.05 23.55 2.82
N ALA A 58 -2.38 24.31 3.85
CA ALA A 58 -2.22 25.76 3.88
C ALA A 58 -0.78 26.22 4.24
N SER A 59 0.11 25.29 4.54
CA SER A 59 1.51 25.63 4.85
C SER A 59 2.22 26.25 3.65
N PRO A 60 3.20 27.15 3.86
CA PRO A 60 3.99 27.71 2.78
C PRO A 60 4.68 26.64 1.96
N LEU A 61 4.64 26.78 0.64
CA LEU A 61 5.32 25.86 -0.28
C LEU A 61 6.83 26.09 -0.28
N ARG A 62 7.57 25.01 -0.35
CA ARG A 62 9.00 25.08 -0.62
C ARG A 62 9.23 25.52 -2.07
N PRO A 63 10.26 26.35 -2.38
CA PRO A 63 10.59 26.68 -3.76
C PRO A 63 10.73 25.45 -4.67
N GLY A 64 10.11 25.52 -5.84
CA GLY A 64 10.09 24.41 -6.82
C GLY A 64 8.99 23.36 -6.59
N PHE A 65 8.06 23.60 -5.67
CA PHE A 65 6.90 22.74 -5.45
C PHE A 65 5.59 23.51 -5.61
N ASP A 66 4.62 22.92 -6.30
CA ASP A 66 3.33 23.54 -6.62
C ASP A 66 2.23 23.18 -5.62
N SER A 67 2.44 22.13 -4.81
CA SER A 67 1.45 21.67 -3.84
C SER A 67 2.06 20.81 -2.73
N ILE A 68 1.39 20.82 -1.57
CA ILE A 68 1.66 19.86 -0.49
C ILE A 68 0.77 18.64 -0.73
N ARG A 69 1.39 17.48 -0.87
CA ARG A 69 0.70 16.19 -0.98
C ARG A 69 0.68 15.49 0.37
N LEU A 70 -0.50 15.07 0.79
CA LEU A 70 -0.68 14.25 1.98
C LEU A 70 -0.52 12.76 1.63
N PRO A 71 -0.12 11.93 2.60
CA PRO A 71 -0.06 10.48 2.41
C PRO A 71 -1.38 9.92 1.87
N GLY A 72 -1.29 9.07 0.83
CA GLY A 72 -2.44 8.43 0.21
C GLY A 72 -3.12 9.21 -0.92
N GLU A 73 -2.97 10.53 -1.03
CA GLU A 73 -3.65 11.33 -2.08
C GLU A 73 -3.30 10.87 -3.50
N ARG A 74 -2.02 10.62 -3.76
CA ARG A 74 -1.59 10.11 -5.06
C ARG A 74 -2.16 8.72 -5.35
N ALA A 75 -2.17 7.85 -4.34
CA ALA A 75 -2.70 6.49 -4.51
C ALA A 75 -4.20 6.51 -4.80
N LEU A 76 -4.97 7.39 -4.14
CA LEU A 76 -6.39 7.56 -4.41
C LEU A 76 -6.65 8.10 -5.81
N ALA A 77 -5.93 9.14 -6.24
CA ALA A 77 -6.07 9.69 -7.59
C ALA A 77 -5.74 8.66 -8.68
N LEU A 78 -4.62 7.93 -8.51
CA LEU A 78 -4.25 6.85 -9.43
C LEU A 78 -5.27 5.69 -9.42
N ARG A 79 -5.88 5.39 -8.27
CA ARG A 79 -6.92 4.38 -8.20
C ARG A 79 -8.15 4.79 -9.02
N GLU A 80 -8.60 6.02 -8.90
CA GLU A 80 -9.73 6.55 -9.68
C GLU A 80 -9.44 6.56 -11.18
N GLU A 81 -8.25 7.01 -11.58
CA GLU A 81 -7.77 6.96 -12.95
C GLU A 81 -7.77 5.53 -13.50
N ARG A 82 -7.15 4.58 -12.78
CA ARG A 82 -7.03 3.19 -13.20
C ARG A 82 -8.35 2.43 -13.21
N LEU A 83 -9.30 2.80 -12.37
CA LEU A 83 -10.67 2.24 -12.43
C LEU A 83 -11.42 2.69 -13.67
N ARG A 84 -11.13 3.87 -14.19
CA ARG A 84 -11.74 4.41 -15.40
C ARG A 84 -11.03 3.95 -16.67
N ASP A 85 -9.70 4.03 -16.68
CA ASP A 85 -8.87 3.92 -17.88
C ASP A 85 -8.11 2.58 -17.98
N GLY A 86 -8.18 1.74 -16.93
CA GLY A 86 -7.41 0.51 -16.83
C GLY A 86 -6.03 0.70 -16.20
N ILE A 87 -5.39 -0.41 -15.87
CA ILE A 87 -4.04 -0.43 -15.29
C ILE A 87 -3.02 -0.56 -16.43
N PRO A 88 -2.11 0.39 -16.64
CA PRO A 88 -1.06 0.26 -17.64
C PRO A 88 -0.07 -0.84 -17.21
N VAL A 89 -0.06 -1.94 -17.95
CA VAL A 89 0.86 -3.06 -17.74
C VAL A 89 1.86 -3.09 -18.90
N PRO A 90 3.18 -3.02 -18.64
CA PRO A 90 4.19 -3.16 -19.68
C PRO A 90 4.06 -4.51 -20.41
N PRO A 91 4.31 -4.54 -21.74
CA PRO A 91 4.18 -5.78 -22.54
C PRO A 91 5.01 -6.96 -21.97
N GLU A 92 6.19 -6.68 -21.48
CA GLU A 92 7.10 -7.70 -20.91
C GLU A 92 6.50 -8.33 -19.63
N LEU A 93 5.88 -7.49 -18.78
CA LEU A 93 5.21 -7.97 -17.59
C LEU A 93 3.95 -8.77 -17.97
N MET A 94 3.19 -8.32 -18.97
CA MET A 94 2.03 -9.06 -19.45
C MET A 94 2.43 -10.45 -19.98
N ALA A 95 3.50 -10.54 -20.76
CA ALA A 95 4.01 -11.82 -21.25
C ALA A 95 4.47 -12.75 -20.13
N MET A 96 5.05 -12.19 -19.07
CA MET A 96 5.43 -12.96 -17.88
C MET A 96 4.19 -13.50 -17.14
N LEU A 97 3.16 -12.68 -16.98
CA LEU A 97 1.90 -13.07 -16.32
C LEU A 97 1.17 -14.14 -17.12
N ASP A 98 1.10 -14.03 -18.45
CA ASP A 98 0.51 -15.04 -19.33
C ASP A 98 1.24 -16.39 -19.21
N ARG A 99 2.57 -16.37 -19.11
CA ARG A 99 3.38 -17.59 -18.89
C ARG A 99 3.05 -18.24 -17.54
N VAL A 100 3.02 -17.44 -16.47
CA VAL A 100 2.68 -17.95 -15.12
C VAL A 100 1.25 -18.50 -15.10
N ALA A 101 0.30 -17.84 -15.77
CA ALA A 101 -1.06 -18.33 -15.91
C ALA A 101 -1.09 -19.71 -16.59
N ALA A 102 -0.38 -19.85 -17.72
CA ALA A 102 -0.30 -21.11 -18.44
C ALA A 102 0.33 -22.24 -17.59
N GLU A 103 1.40 -21.97 -16.84
CA GLU A 103 2.02 -22.92 -15.90
C GLU A 103 1.04 -23.39 -14.81
N ARG A 104 0.05 -22.59 -14.47
CA ARG A 104 -0.98 -22.90 -13.48
C ARG A 104 -2.29 -23.39 -14.07
N GLY A 105 -2.36 -23.57 -15.39
CA GLY A 105 -3.57 -23.98 -16.10
C GLY A 105 -4.72 -22.97 -16.05
N LEU A 106 -4.36 -21.68 -15.95
CA LEU A 106 -5.30 -20.56 -15.94
C LEU A 106 -5.35 -19.89 -17.31
N ASP A 107 -6.49 -19.27 -17.62
CA ASP A 107 -6.63 -18.44 -18.81
C ASP A 107 -5.74 -17.18 -18.72
N PRO A 108 -5.27 -16.66 -19.87
CA PRO A 108 -4.55 -15.41 -19.92
C PRO A 108 -5.38 -14.25 -19.35
N LEU A 109 -4.69 -13.22 -18.83
CA LEU A 109 -5.38 -12.01 -18.36
C LEU A 109 -6.10 -11.29 -19.51
N PRO A 110 -7.29 -10.74 -19.26
CA PRO A 110 -7.99 -9.93 -20.26
C PRO A 110 -7.16 -8.70 -20.64
N ARG A 111 -7.22 -8.32 -21.90
CA ARG A 111 -6.49 -7.17 -22.48
C ARG A 111 -7.45 -6.02 -22.79
#